data_b88f2ee1341d937147c8f4c1e049f1a2
#
_entry.id   b88f2ee1341d937147c8f4c1e049f1a2
#
_cell.length_a   1.000
_cell.length_b   1.000
_cell.length_c   1.000
_cell.angle_alpha   90.00
_cell.angle_beta   90.00
_cell.angle_gamma   90.00
#
_symmetry.space_group_name_H-M   'P 1'
#
loop_
_entity.id
_entity.type
_entity.pdbx_description
1 polymer ?
#
loop_
_entity_poly.entity_id
_entity_poly.type
_entity_poly.pdbx_seq_one_letter_code
_entity_poly.pdbx_strand_id
1 'polypeptide(L)'
;MSGHSKWNNIKRTKEKTDAQRGKIFTKIGREIAVIVKQGGSDPNTNSKLKDAIAKAKANNMPNDSIERSIKKAAGELGGVNYEAITYEGYGVGGSAVIVECLTDNKNRTAGDVRHAFDKHGGSLGSTGCVSYLFNRKGQIIIEKNANTDVDMVMLDSLDCGADDIVECDDIIEIYTSPNSFDSVKEALEQKGYSFLSSEVSMLPDNYIDLDDAKLEQFQKMLDALNDLDDVQEVYHNVNNVEE
;
A
#
# COMPACT_ATOMS: atom_id res chain seq x y z
N MET A 1 6.59 12.32 -11.34
CA MET A 1 5.67 12.87 -10.32
C MET A 1 4.88 11.71 -9.73
N SER A 2 5.39 11.10 -8.67
CA SER A 2 4.88 9.85 -8.09
C SER A 2 3.63 10.01 -7.22
N GLY A 3 3.33 11.20 -6.77
CA GLY A 3 2.27 11.45 -5.80
C GLY A 3 0.86 11.49 -6.33
N HIS A 4 0.69 11.76 -7.60
CA HIS A 4 -0.66 11.88 -8.15
C HIS A 4 -1.43 10.56 -8.12
N SER A 5 -0.80 9.43 -8.42
CA SER A 5 -1.48 8.13 -8.39
C SER A 5 -1.92 7.72 -6.98
N LYS A 6 -1.08 8.00 -5.97
CA LYS A 6 -1.42 7.68 -4.58
C LYS A 6 -2.41 8.66 -3.94
N TRP A 7 -2.30 9.93 -4.26
CA TRP A 7 -3.26 10.96 -3.84
C TRP A 7 -4.67 10.66 -4.34
N ASN A 8 -4.77 10.26 -5.59
CA ASN A 8 -6.03 9.85 -6.18
C ASN A 8 -6.59 8.61 -5.47
N ASN A 9 -5.77 7.59 -5.19
CA ASN A 9 -6.17 6.41 -4.41
C ASN A 9 -6.71 6.79 -3.01
N ILE A 10 -6.13 7.77 -2.35
CA ILE A 10 -6.58 8.25 -1.04
C ILE A 10 -7.95 8.95 -1.17
N LYS A 11 -8.17 9.77 -2.20
CA LYS A 11 -9.47 10.42 -2.46
C LYS A 11 -10.59 9.39 -2.68
N ARG A 12 -10.35 8.35 -3.49
CA ARG A 12 -11.30 7.25 -3.73
C ARG A 12 -11.67 6.45 -2.48
N THR A 13 -10.76 6.39 -1.52
CA THR A 13 -11.01 5.62 -0.29
C THR A 13 -12.17 6.19 0.53
N LYS A 14 -12.56 7.45 0.37
CA LYS A 14 -13.67 8.08 1.08
C LYS A 14 -15.07 7.65 0.59
N GLU A 15 -15.20 7.08 -0.61
CA GLU A 15 -16.49 6.74 -1.23
C GLU A 15 -16.77 5.22 -1.32
N LYS A 16 -16.02 4.40 -0.60
CA LYS A 16 -16.11 2.93 -0.71
C LYS A 16 -17.47 2.39 -0.25
N THR A 17 -18.05 1.51 -1.08
CA THR A 17 -19.26 0.74 -0.77
C THR A 17 -19.04 -0.27 0.37
N ASP A 18 -20.11 -0.76 1.00
CA ASP A 18 -20.01 -1.75 2.07
C ASP A 18 -19.30 -3.05 1.64
N ALA A 19 -19.47 -3.47 0.38
CA ALA A 19 -18.77 -4.63 -0.17
C ALA A 19 -17.24 -4.41 -0.26
N GLN A 20 -16.81 -3.21 -0.68
CA GLN A 20 -15.40 -2.84 -0.70
C GLN A 20 -14.81 -2.74 0.70
N ARG A 21 -15.58 -2.24 1.68
CA ARG A 21 -15.15 -2.24 3.10
C ARG A 21 -14.91 -3.66 3.63
N GLY A 22 -15.77 -4.63 3.27
CA GLY A 22 -15.58 -6.03 3.65
C GLY A 22 -14.26 -6.60 3.14
N LYS A 23 -13.88 -6.31 1.89
CA LYS A 23 -12.60 -6.74 1.30
C LYS A 23 -11.41 -6.11 2.03
N ILE A 24 -11.48 -4.82 2.33
CA ILE A 24 -10.42 -4.12 3.10
C ILE A 24 -10.25 -4.76 4.48
N PHE A 25 -11.34 -5.07 5.17
CA PHE A 25 -11.27 -5.73 6.48
C PHE A 25 -10.65 -7.13 6.39
N THR A 26 -10.93 -7.88 5.30
CA THR A 26 -10.29 -9.17 5.04
C THR A 26 -8.78 -9.02 4.85
N LYS A 27 -8.34 -8.07 4.04
CA LYS A 27 -6.91 -7.77 3.80
C LYS A 27 -6.20 -7.38 5.09
N ILE A 28 -6.74 -6.42 5.84
CA ILE A 28 -6.19 -5.99 7.14
C ILE A 28 -6.17 -7.15 8.14
N GLY A 29 -7.20 -7.98 8.17
CA GLY A 29 -7.24 -9.16 9.04
C GLY A 29 -6.13 -10.17 8.76
N ARG A 30 -5.75 -10.37 7.49
CA ARG A 30 -4.60 -11.20 7.09
C ARG A 30 -3.27 -10.55 7.47
N GLU A 31 -3.13 -9.25 7.26
CA GLU A 31 -1.97 -8.48 7.68
C GLU A 31 -1.73 -8.60 9.19
N ILE A 32 -2.77 -8.38 10.00
CA ILE A 32 -2.75 -8.59 11.45
C ILE A 32 -2.33 -10.02 11.80
N ALA A 33 -2.85 -11.03 11.09
CA ALA A 33 -2.54 -12.42 11.37
C ALA A 33 -1.05 -12.75 11.17
N VAL A 34 -0.43 -12.20 10.13
CA VAL A 34 1.01 -12.37 9.88
C VAL A 34 1.84 -11.63 10.93
N ILE A 35 1.49 -10.39 11.23
CA ILE A 35 2.20 -9.55 12.20
C ILE A 35 2.17 -10.16 13.61
N VAL A 36 1.00 -10.66 14.05
CA VAL A 36 0.85 -11.30 15.36
C VAL A 36 1.69 -12.58 15.46
N LYS A 37 1.76 -13.36 14.40
CA LYS A 37 2.60 -14.57 14.38
C LYS A 37 4.09 -14.27 14.48
N GLN A 38 4.53 -13.16 13.92
CA GLN A 38 5.95 -12.77 13.92
C GLN A 38 6.38 -12.07 15.21
N GLY A 39 5.52 -11.20 15.75
CA GLY A 39 5.88 -10.29 16.84
C GLY A 39 5.02 -10.39 18.10
N GLY A 40 4.05 -11.33 18.13
CA GLY A 40 3.14 -11.48 19.29
C GLY A 40 1.91 -10.59 19.20
N SER A 41 0.95 -10.84 20.11
CA SER A 41 -0.39 -10.22 20.10
C SER A 41 -0.51 -8.94 20.95
N ASP A 42 0.57 -8.51 21.62
CA ASP A 42 0.57 -7.28 22.42
C ASP A 42 1.05 -6.07 21.59
N PRO A 43 0.17 -5.09 21.30
CA PRO A 43 0.55 -3.90 20.52
C PRO A 43 1.54 -2.98 21.25
N ASN A 44 1.76 -3.14 22.56
CA ASN A 44 2.76 -2.35 23.28
C ASN A 44 4.19 -2.85 23.03
N THR A 45 4.34 -4.12 22.68
CA THR A 45 5.64 -4.75 22.36
C THR A 45 5.83 -5.02 20.88
N ASN A 46 4.76 -4.89 20.06
CA ASN A 46 4.75 -5.12 18.63
C ASN A 46 4.32 -3.84 17.90
N SER A 47 5.29 -3.01 17.50
CA SER A 47 5.04 -1.74 16.80
C SER A 47 4.27 -1.93 15.50
N LYS A 48 4.59 -2.97 14.71
CA LYS A 48 3.87 -3.29 13.48
C LYS A 48 2.39 -3.60 13.73
N LEU A 49 2.07 -4.27 14.85
CA LEU A 49 0.69 -4.52 15.24
C LEU A 49 -0.03 -3.24 15.61
N LYS A 50 0.65 -2.32 16.30
CA LYS A 50 0.11 -0.99 16.62
C LYS A 50 -0.26 -0.23 15.34
N ASP A 51 0.61 -0.23 14.32
CA ASP A 51 0.36 0.42 13.02
C ASP A 51 -0.77 -0.25 12.25
N ALA A 52 -0.82 -1.59 12.22
CA ALA A 52 -1.91 -2.33 11.59
C ALA A 52 -3.27 -2.06 12.27
N ILE A 53 -3.30 -1.90 13.59
CA ILE A 53 -4.51 -1.48 14.34
C ILE A 53 -4.89 -0.05 13.98
N ALA A 54 -3.93 0.88 13.85
CA ALA A 54 -4.20 2.25 13.43
C ALA A 54 -4.77 2.30 12.00
N LYS A 55 -4.19 1.53 11.07
CA LYS A 55 -4.69 1.34 9.69
C LYS A 55 -6.12 0.79 9.68
N ALA A 56 -6.40 -0.22 10.52
CA ALA A 56 -7.74 -0.80 10.66
C ALA A 56 -8.77 0.24 11.13
N LYS A 57 -8.44 1.03 12.15
CA LYS A 57 -9.29 2.10 12.68
C LYS A 57 -9.52 3.22 11.66
N ALA A 58 -8.49 3.62 10.92
CA ALA A 58 -8.59 4.60 9.84
C ALA A 58 -9.54 4.16 8.71
N ASN A 59 -9.64 2.82 8.49
CA ASN A 59 -10.61 2.23 7.56
C ASN A 59 -11.97 1.91 8.21
N ASN A 60 -12.26 2.41 9.41
CA ASN A 60 -13.50 2.17 10.16
C ASN A 60 -13.79 0.69 10.45
N MET A 61 -12.76 -0.14 10.62
CA MET A 61 -12.92 -1.53 11.04
C MET A 61 -13.39 -1.56 12.51
N PRO A 62 -14.48 -2.29 12.86
CA PRO A 62 -14.96 -2.37 14.23
C PRO A 62 -13.92 -2.97 15.18
N ASN A 63 -13.81 -2.42 16.39
CA ASN A 63 -12.85 -2.90 17.40
C ASN A 63 -12.99 -4.42 17.66
N ASP A 64 -14.22 -4.93 17.75
CA ASP A 64 -14.48 -6.36 17.94
C ASP A 64 -13.89 -7.22 16.80
N SER A 65 -13.88 -6.71 15.57
CA SER A 65 -13.29 -7.39 14.40
C SER A 65 -11.77 -7.38 14.47
N ILE A 66 -11.17 -6.28 14.92
CA ILE A 66 -9.72 -6.16 15.14
C ILE A 66 -9.28 -7.15 16.22
N GLU A 67 -9.93 -7.14 17.39
CA GLU A 67 -9.63 -8.05 18.49
C GLU A 67 -9.81 -9.53 18.11
N ARG A 68 -10.86 -9.84 17.35
CA ARG A 68 -11.09 -11.20 16.84
C ARG A 68 -9.99 -11.65 15.91
N SER A 69 -9.49 -10.77 15.05
CA SER A 69 -8.36 -11.05 14.15
C SER A 69 -7.08 -11.34 14.94
N ILE A 70 -6.79 -10.54 15.98
CA ILE A 70 -5.65 -10.75 16.86
C ILE A 70 -5.75 -12.07 17.62
N LYS A 71 -6.89 -12.35 18.25
CA LYS A 71 -7.13 -13.62 19.00
C LYS A 71 -7.03 -14.84 18.10
N LYS A 72 -7.59 -14.77 16.90
CA LYS A 72 -7.48 -15.84 15.89
C LYS A 72 -6.03 -16.08 15.49
N ALA A 73 -5.27 -15.04 15.29
CA ALA A 73 -3.84 -15.11 14.93
C ALA A 73 -2.97 -15.67 16.08
N ALA A 74 -3.30 -15.33 17.33
CA ALA A 74 -2.65 -15.87 18.52
C ALA A 74 -2.93 -17.35 18.78
N GLY A 75 -3.81 -17.98 17.99
CA GLY A 75 -4.16 -19.39 18.10
C GLY A 75 -5.34 -19.72 19.01
N GLU A 76 -5.96 -18.74 19.65
CA GLU A 76 -7.08 -18.93 20.58
C GLU A 76 -8.37 -19.43 19.88
N LEU A 77 -8.50 -19.17 18.56
CA LEU A 77 -9.68 -19.48 17.76
C LEU A 77 -9.40 -20.38 16.55
N GLY A 78 -8.25 -21.09 16.54
CA GLY A 78 -7.82 -21.86 15.39
C GLY A 78 -7.23 -20.96 14.27
N GLY A 79 -5.92 -21.04 14.01
CA GLY A 79 -5.24 -20.11 13.13
C GLY A 79 -5.07 -20.63 11.71
N VAL A 80 -5.21 -19.75 10.71
CA VAL A 80 -4.78 -19.96 9.34
C VAL A 80 -3.35 -19.46 9.20
N ASN A 81 -2.51 -20.20 8.47
CA ASN A 81 -1.17 -19.75 8.11
C ASN A 81 -1.22 -19.00 6.80
N TYR A 82 -0.92 -17.71 6.83
CA TYR A 82 -0.71 -16.93 5.63
C TYR A 82 0.78 -16.84 5.31
N GLU A 83 1.12 -16.98 4.05
CA GLU A 83 2.45 -16.78 3.52
C GLU A 83 2.46 -15.56 2.60
N ALA A 84 3.50 -14.74 2.70
CA ALA A 84 3.73 -13.62 1.81
C ALA A 84 4.32 -14.12 0.48
N ILE A 85 3.75 -13.68 -0.62
CA ILE A 85 4.23 -13.98 -1.97
C ILE A 85 4.14 -12.71 -2.80
N THR A 86 5.18 -12.44 -3.59
CA THR A 86 5.20 -11.36 -4.57
C THR A 86 5.13 -11.95 -5.96
N TYR A 87 4.21 -11.46 -6.76
CA TYR A 87 4.10 -11.74 -8.19
C TYR A 87 4.52 -10.51 -8.97
N GLU A 88 5.19 -10.74 -10.09
CA GLU A 88 5.71 -9.71 -10.97
C GLU A 88 5.28 -9.99 -12.41
N GLY A 89 4.98 -8.93 -13.15
CA GLY A 89 4.55 -9.08 -14.53
C GLY A 89 4.49 -7.76 -15.28
N TYR A 90 4.20 -7.88 -16.54
CA TYR A 90 3.96 -6.74 -17.42
C TYR A 90 2.47 -6.63 -17.71
N GLY A 91 1.93 -5.43 -17.52
CA GLY A 91 0.60 -5.07 -17.99
C GLY A 91 0.63 -4.58 -19.43
N VAL A 92 -0.54 -4.14 -19.91
CA VAL A 92 -0.70 -3.57 -21.24
C VAL A 92 0.25 -2.38 -21.47
N GLY A 93 0.75 -2.23 -22.69
CA GLY A 93 1.68 -1.14 -23.03
C GLY A 93 3.08 -1.30 -22.44
N GLY A 94 3.43 -2.45 -21.86
CA GLY A 94 4.73 -2.69 -21.23
C GLY A 94 4.84 -2.12 -19.82
N SER A 95 3.71 -1.79 -19.20
CA SER A 95 3.68 -1.34 -17.80
C SER A 95 4.23 -2.43 -16.87
N ALA A 96 5.05 -2.02 -15.91
CA ALA A 96 5.58 -2.91 -14.87
C ALA A 96 4.60 -2.98 -13.69
N VAL A 97 4.31 -4.20 -13.22
CA VAL A 97 3.36 -4.41 -12.12
C VAL A 97 3.93 -5.41 -11.13
N ILE A 98 3.89 -5.02 -9.84
CA ILE A 98 4.22 -5.88 -8.70
C ILE A 98 2.94 -6.09 -7.89
N VAL A 99 2.66 -7.34 -7.52
CA VAL A 99 1.47 -7.72 -6.73
C VAL A 99 1.94 -8.42 -5.46
N GLU A 100 1.77 -7.77 -4.32
CA GLU A 100 2.04 -8.38 -3.02
C GLU A 100 0.80 -9.09 -2.48
N CYS A 101 0.96 -10.34 -2.10
CA CYS A 101 -0.12 -11.21 -1.64
C CYS A 101 0.17 -11.80 -0.27
N LEU A 102 -0.90 -11.99 0.53
CA LEU A 102 -0.92 -12.83 1.71
C LEU A 102 -1.93 -13.96 1.49
N THR A 103 -1.45 -15.18 1.36
CA THR A 103 -2.30 -16.34 1.02
C THR A 103 -2.07 -17.56 1.89
N ASP A 104 -3.12 -18.34 2.07
CA ASP A 104 -3.08 -19.69 2.63
C ASP A 104 -2.96 -20.78 1.54
N ASN A 105 -3.05 -20.38 0.24
CA ASN A 105 -2.97 -21.32 -0.90
C ASN A 105 -2.29 -20.68 -2.11
N LYS A 106 -0.98 -20.89 -2.23
CA LYS A 106 -0.14 -20.35 -3.32
C LYS A 106 -0.64 -20.70 -4.73
N ASN A 107 -1.14 -21.92 -4.91
CA ASN A 107 -1.59 -22.38 -6.23
C ASN A 107 -2.86 -21.68 -6.69
N ARG A 108 -3.81 -21.48 -5.79
CA ARG A 108 -5.01 -20.69 -6.04
C ARG A 108 -4.63 -19.27 -6.43
N THR A 109 -3.87 -18.59 -5.59
CA THR A 109 -3.48 -17.20 -5.80
C THR A 109 -2.69 -17.01 -7.09
N ALA A 110 -1.76 -17.90 -7.41
CA ALA A 110 -1.01 -17.86 -8.67
C ALA A 110 -1.93 -17.97 -9.90
N GLY A 111 -2.96 -18.83 -9.82
CA GLY A 111 -3.97 -18.98 -10.87
C GLY A 111 -4.82 -17.71 -11.04
N ASP A 112 -5.28 -17.15 -9.93
CA ASP A 112 -6.15 -15.95 -9.93
C ASP A 112 -5.39 -14.72 -10.42
N VAL A 113 -4.16 -14.49 -9.93
CA VAL A 113 -3.30 -13.38 -10.37
C VAL A 113 -2.97 -13.52 -11.86
N ARG A 114 -2.56 -14.72 -12.32
CA ARG A 114 -2.30 -14.97 -13.74
C ARG A 114 -3.51 -14.69 -14.60
N HIS A 115 -4.69 -15.16 -14.19
CA HIS A 115 -5.93 -14.90 -14.92
C HIS A 115 -6.24 -13.40 -15.03
N ALA A 116 -5.99 -12.62 -13.96
CA ALA A 116 -6.19 -11.18 -13.99
C ALA A 116 -5.26 -10.49 -15.02
N PHE A 117 -3.98 -10.89 -15.08
CA PHE A 117 -3.05 -10.39 -16.08
C PHE A 117 -3.47 -10.78 -17.51
N ASP A 118 -3.64 -12.08 -17.77
CA ASP A 118 -3.91 -12.63 -19.10
C ASP A 118 -5.21 -12.07 -19.70
N LYS A 119 -6.26 -11.96 -18.87
CA LYS A 119 -7.58 -11.44 -19.30
C LYS A 119 -7.52 -9.98 -19.75
N HIS A 120 -6.59 -9.20 -19.22
CA HIS A 120 -6.50 -7.76 -19.48
C HIS A 120 -5.25 -7.39 -20.29
N GLY A 121 -4.71 -8.33 -21.08
CA GLY A 121 -3.63 -8.08 -22.03
C GLY A 121 -2.24 -7.91 -21.40
N GLY A 122 -2.09 -8.30 -20.13
CA GLY A 122 -0.81 -8.41 -19.45
C GLY A 122 -0.25 -9.81 -19.52
N SER A 123 0.87 -10.02 -18.85
CA SER A 123 1.53 -11.34 -18.73
C SER A 123 2.26 -11.42 -17.39
N LEU A 124 1.95 -12.47 -16.63
CA LEU A 124 2.68 -12.77 -15.41
C LEU A 124 4.07 -13.28 -15.76
N GLY A 125 5.10 -12.62 -15.20
CA GLY A 125 6.51 -12.98 -15.43
C GLY A 125 7.10 -13.87 -14.34
N SER A 126 8.42 -14.03 -14.40
CA SER A 126 9.19 -14.65 -13.34
C SER A 126 9.57 -13.61 -12.28
N THR A 127 9.85 -14.08 -11.06
CA THR A 127 10.37 -13.23 -9.99
C THR A 127 11.63 -12.48 -10.46
N GLY A 128 11.69 -11.17 -10.20
CA GLY A 128 12.78 -10.30 -10.63
C GLY A 128 12.60 -9.68 -12.01
N CYS A 129 11.49 -9.94 -12.71
CA CYS A 129 11.31 -9.43 -14.08
C CYS A 129 11.02 -7.92 -14.15
N VAL A 130 10.45 -7.33 -13.09
CA VAL A 130 10.16 -5.90 -13.01
C VAL A 130 10.60 -5.24 -11.71
N SER A 131 10.92 -5.98 -10.67
CA SER A 131 11.27 -5.43 -9.34
C SER A 131 12.50 -4.52 -9.36
N TYR A 132 13.41 -4.70 -10.34
CA TYR A 132 14.56 -3.81 -10.54
C TYR A 132 14.18 -2.38 -10.98
N LEU A 133 12.92 -2.17 -11.40
CA LEU A 133 12.40 -0.85 -11.77
C LEU A 133 11.81 -0.10 -10.56
N PHE A 134 11.78 -0.72 -9.39
CA PHE A 134 11.15 -0.18 -8.20
C PHE A 134 12.12 -0.10 -7.03
N ASN A 135 12.01 0.97 -6.25
CA ASN A 135 12.73 1.14 -5.00
C ASN A 135 11.78 1.12 -3.82
N ARG A 136 12.13 0.35 -2.80
CA ARG A 136 11.39 0.37 -1.54
C ARG A 136 11.79 1.60 -0.74
N LYS A 137 10.83 2.53 -0.53
CA LYS A 137 11.04 3.79 0.21
C LYS A 137 9.92 4.01 1.21
N GLY A 138 10.22 4.69 2.31
CA GLY A 138 9.21 5.30 3.14
C GLY A 138 8.61 6.50 2.41
N GLN A 139 7.29 6.61 2.39
CA GLN A 139 6.56 7.74 1.82
C GLN A 139 5.59 8.29 2.86
N ILE A 140 5.70 9.58 3.15
CA ILE A 140 4.78 10.31 4.03
C ILE A 140 4.13 11.40 3.19
N ILE A 141 2.80 11.48 3.21
CA ILE A 141 2.03 12.45 2.42
C ILE A 141 1.33 13.40 3.39
N ILE A 142 1.62 14.70 3.25
CA ILE A 142 0.97 15.79 4.00
C ILE A 142 0.04 16.55 3.06
N GLU A 143 -1.18 16.84 3.51
CA GLU A 143 -2.12 17.69 2.77
C GLU A 143 -1.62 19.13 2.77
N LYS A 144 -1.60 19.74 1.59
CA LYS A 144 -1.27 21.15 1.40
C LYS A 144 -2.55 21.95 1.36
N ASN A 145 -2.74 22.81 2.32
CA ASN A 145 -3.87 23.74 2.41
C ASN A 145 -3.36 25.19 2.49
N ALA A 146 -4.29 26.16 2.44
CA ALA A 146 -3.94 27.59 2.41
C ALA A 146 -3.10 28.07 3.62
N ASN A 147 -3.06 27.30 4.72
CA ASN A 147 -2.31 27.63 5.93
C ASN A 147 -1.03 26.80 6.05
N THR A 148 -0.72 25.94 5.10
CA THR A 148 0.48 25.09 5.14
C THR A 148 1.70 25.93 4.76
N ASP A 149 2.62 26.08 5.70
CA ASP A 149 3.94 26.66 5.45
C ASP A 149 4.84 25.58 4.83
N VAL A 150 4.92 25.58 3.50
CA VAL A 150 5.66 24.58 2.72
C VAL A 150 7.15 24.61 3.07
N ASP A 151 7.74 25.79 3.19
CA ASP A 151 9.15 25.95 3.50
C ASP A 151 9.48 25.37 4.89
N MET A 152 8.59 25.58 5.86
CA MET A 152 8.73 25.00 7.21
C MET A 152 8.59 23.47 7.18
N VAL A 153 7.62 22.93 6.43
CA VAL A 153 7.46 21.46 6.27
C VAL A 153 8.72 20.86 5.66
N MET A 154 9.28 21.49 4.63
CA MET A 154 10.49 21.02 3.97
C MET A 154 11.69 21.04 4.92
N LEU A 155 11.90 22.14 5.65
CA LEU A 155 13.00 22.28 6.60
C LEU A 155 12.87 21.23 7.73
N ASP A 156 11.70 21.15 8.34
CA ASP A 156 11.43 20.19 9.41
C ASP A 156 11.60 18.74 8.97
N SER A 157 11.20 18.42 7.74
CA SER A 157 11.36 17.06 7.21
C SER A 157 12.82 16.69 7.00
N LEU A 158 13.64 17.60 6.47
CA LEU A 158 15.09 17.40 6.33
C LEU A 158 15.76 17.25 7.70
N ASP A 159 15.41 18.11 8.66
CA ASP A 159 15.93 18.03 10.04
C ASP A 159 15.56 16.71 10.73
N CYS A 160 14.39 16.14 10.41
CA CYS A 160 13.95 14.83 10.88
C CYS A 160 14.63 13.65 10.18
N GLY A 161 15.39 13.88 9.10
CA GLY A 161 16.15 12.87 8.38
C GLY A 161 15.44 12.29 7.15
N ALA A 162 14.57 13.07 6.50
CA ALA A 162 14.05 12.73 5.18
C ALA A 162 15.15 12.74 4.13
N ASP A 163 15.08 11.80 3.17
CA ASP A 163 16.04 11.69 2.07
C ASP A 163 15.69 12.64 0.93
N ASP A 164 14.40 12.89 0.68
CA ASP A 164 13.91 13.73 -0.40
C ASP A 164 12.51 14.26 -0.11
N ILE A 165 12.16 15.41 -0.69
CA ILE A 165 10.86 16.05 -0.50
C ILE A 165 10.41 16.62 -1.84
N VAL A 166 9.15 16.34 -2.21
CA VAL A 166 8.53 16.82 -3.44
C VAL A 166 7.26 17.59 -3.11
N GLU A 167 7.21 18.85 -3.53
CA GLU A 167 6.01 19.66 -3.48
C GLU A 167 5.15 19.38 -4.72
N CYS A 168 3.89 19.04 -4.50
CA CYS A 168 2.85 18.91 -5.52
C CYS A 168 1.77 19.99 -5.33
N ASP A 169 0.77 20.00 -6.21
CA ASP A 169 -0.30 21.02 -6.17
C ASP A 169 -1.06 21.00 -4.83
N ASP A 170 -1.54 19.82 -4.40
CA ASP A 170 -2.39 19.64 -3.23
C ASP A 170 -1.70 18.95 -2.05
N ILE A 171 -0.47 18.45 -2.23
CA ILE A 171 0.24 17.63 -1.24
C ILE A 171 1.74 17.93 -1.19
N ILE A 172 2.36 17.55 -0.09
CA ILE A 172 3.81 17.46 0.06
C ILE A 172 4.16 15.99 0.31
N GLU A 173 5.07 15.45 -0.49
CA GLU A 173 5.56 14.09 -0.38
C GLU A 173 6.95 14.08 0.23
N ILE A 174 7.11 13.32 1.30
CA ILE A 174 8.37 13.16 2.01
C ILE A 174 8.82 11.73 1.83
N TYR A 175 10.04 11.54 1.38
CA TYR A 175 10.65 10.24 1.12
C TYR A 175 11.75 9.96 2.11
N THR A 176 11.81 8.70 2.55
CA THR A 176 12.83 8.21 3.49
C THR A 176 13.35 6.85 3.05
N SER A 177 14.46 6.43 3.59
CA SER A 177 14.84 5.02 3.54
C SER A 177 13.82 4.18 4.34
N PRO A 178 13.63 2.88 4.02
CA PRO A 178 12.76 2.03 4.82
C PRO A 178 13.16 1.93 6.29
N ASN A 179 14.46 2.08 6.59
CA ASN A 179 14.99 1.95 7.94
C ASN A 179 14.80 3.23 8.78
N SER A 180 14.78 4.41 8.16
CA SER A 180 14.56 5.69 8.84
C SER A 180 13.09 6.10 8.90
N PHE A 181 12.21 5.38 8.21
CA PHE A 181 10.80 5.74 8.06
C PHE A 181 10.09 5.97 9.39
N ASP A 182 10.16 5.01 10.32
CA ASP A 182 9.45 5.09 11.61
C ASP A 182 9.96 6.27 12.45
N SER A 183 11.29 6.49 12.47
CA SER A 183 11.89 7.59 13.24
C SER A 183 11.53 8.96 12.68
N VAL A 184 11.52 9.11 11.35
CA VAL A 184 11.13 10.37 10.67
C VAL A 184 9.65 10.65 10.89
N LYS A 185 8.80 9.63 10.73
CA LYS A 185 7.36 9.72 10.99
C LYS A 185 7.08 10.20 12.41
N GLU A 186 7.67 9.53 13.42
CA GLU A 186 7.48 9.90 14.84
C GLU A 186 7.98 11.33 15.13
N ALA A 187 9.11 11.73 14.57
CA ALA A 187 9.65 13.08 14.76
C ALA A 187 8.73 14.16 14.15
N LEU A 188 8.15 13.91 12.97
CA LEU A 188 7.19 14.82 12.34
C LEU A 188 5.86 14.87 13.12
N GLU A 189 5.37 13.74 13.65
CA GLU A 189 4.20 13.71 14.54
C GLU A 189 4.43 14.54 15.80
N GLN A 190 5.62 14.47 16.41
CA GLN A 190 5.97 15.27 17.59
C GLN A 190 6.04 16.78 17.28
N LYS A 191 6.36 17.16 16.04
CA LYS A 191 6.28 18.56 15.56
C LYS A 191 4.85 19.01 15.25
N GLY A 192 3.86 18.10 15.33
CA GLY A 192 2.43 18.40 15.15
C GLY A 192 1.91 18.20 13.73
N TYR A 193 2.68 17.59 12.83
CA TYR A 193 2.20 17.26 11.48
C TYR A 193 1.23 16.09 11.51
N SER A 194 0.20 16.17 10.67
CA SER A 194 -0.74 15.08 10.40
C SER A 194 -0.58 14.60 8.97
N PHE A 195 -0.73 13.29 8.76
CA PHE A 195 -0.48 12.66 7.47
C PHE A 195 -1.77 12.16 6.83
N LEU A 196 -1.89 12.36 5.53
CA LEU A 196 -2.91 11.69 4.71
C LEU A 196 -2.58 10.20 4.55
N SER A 197 -1.29 9.89 4.40
CA SER A 197 -0.75 8.53 4.33
C SER A 197 0.68 8.52 4.82
N SER A 198 1.08 7.41 5.44
CA SER A 198 2.47 7.15 5.83
C SER A 198 2.73 5.65 5.78
N GLU A 199 3.58 5.19 4.87
CA GLU A 199 3.89 3.77 4.69
C GLU A 199 5.21 3.57 3.96
N VAL A 200 5.73 2.34 4.03
CA VAL A 200 6.83 1.89 3.19
C VAL A 200 6.25 1.26 1.92
N SER A 201 6.56 1.83 0.76
CA SER A 201 5.96 1.48 -0.54
C SER A 201 7.03 1.17 -1.59
N MET A 202 6.64 0.45 -2.65
CA MET A 202 7.48 0.20 -3.83
C MET A 202 7.23 1.32 -4.84
N LEU A 203 8.22 2.21 -5.02
CA LEU A 203 8.12 3.35 -5.92
C LEU A 203 8.93 3.09 -7.20
N PRO A 204 8.33 3.27 -8.40
CA PRO A 204 9.06 3.08 -9.63
C PRO A 204 10.06 4.20 -9.90
N ASP A 205 11.21 3.85 -10.49
CA ASP A 205 12.23 4.84 -10.91
C ASP A 205 11.78 5.64 -12.13
N ASN A 206 10.98 5.00 -13.01
CA ASN A 206 10.50 5.61 -14.24
C ASN A 206 9.00 5.33 -14.42
N TYR A 207 8.27 6.36 -14.80
CA TYR A 207 6.84 6.28 -15.13
C TYR A 207 6.64 6.22 -16.63
N ILE A 208 5.54 5.58 -17.05
CA ILE A 208 5.06 5.57 -18.44
C ILE A 208 3.63 6.09 -18.48
N ASP A 209 3.28 6.74 -19.58
CA ASP A 209 1.91 7.11 -19.90
C ASP A 209 1.31 6.12 -20.90
N LEU A 210 0.07 5.73 -20.69
CA LEU A 210 -0.69 4.88 -21.59
C LEU A 210 -1.68 5.73 -22.40
N ASP A 211 -1.98 5.30 -23.63
CA ASP A 211 -3.11 5.86 -24.38
C ASP A 211 -4.45 5.43 -23.76
N ASP A 212 -5.53 6.15 -24.05
CA ASP A 212 -6.84 5.97 -23.40
C ASP A 212 -7.34 4.51 -23.45
N ALA A 213 -7.15 3.82 -24.58
CA ALA A 213 -7.60 2.44 -24.74
C ALA A 213 -6.82 1.46 -23.87
N LYS A 214 -5.50 1.64 -23.79
CA LYS A 214 -4.64 0.84 -22.90
C LYS A 214 -4.86 1.20 -21.44
N LEU A 215 -5.10 2.48 -21.15
CA LEU A 215 -5.38 2.95 -19.81
C LEU A 215 -6.66 2.30 -19.24
N GLU A 216 -7.75 2.27 -20.02
CA GLU A 216 -8.99 1.58 -19.62
C GLU A 216 -8.75 0.07 -19.37
N GLN A 217 -7.95 -0.57 -20.23
CA GLN A 217 -7.62 -1.99 -20.09
C GLN A 217 -6.75 -2.24 -18.85
N PHE A 218 -5.78 -1.35 -18.58
CA PHE A 218 -4.92 -1.40 -17.40
C PHE A 218 -5.73 -1.20 -16.12
N GLN A 219 -6.66 -0.25 -16.11
CA GLN A 219 -7.57 -0.01 -14.99
C GLN A 219 -8.39 -1.25 -14.64
N LYS A 220 -8.97 -1.92 -15.65
CA LYS A 220 -9.70 -3.19 -15.45
C LYS A 220 -8.82 -4.29 -14.86
N MET A 221 -7.53 -4.32 -15.19
CA MET A 221 -6.57 -5.25 -14.60
C MET A 221 -6.31 -4.92 -13.14
N LEU A 222 -6.10 -3.63 -12.80
CA LEU A 222 -5.91 -3.19 -11.42
C LEU A 222 -7.13 -3.50 -10.56
N ASP A 223 -8.33 -3.23 -11.07
CA ASP A 223 -9.58 -3.54 -10.38
C ASP A 223 -9.72 -5.05 -10.13
N ALA A 224 -9.43 -5.88 -11.15
CA ALA A 224 -9.47 -7.34 -11.01
C ALA A 224 -8.45 -7.87 -9.99
N LEU A 225 -7.22 -7.31 -9.95
CA LEU A 225 -6.20 -7.66 -8.97
C LEU A 225 -6.61 -7.21 -7.55
N ASN A 226 -7.09 -5.98 -7.42
CA ASN A 226 -7.53 -5.44 -6.14
C ASN A 226 -8.76 -6.14 -5.57
N ASP A 227 -9.56 -6.77 -6.43
CA ASP A 227 -10.73 -7.56 -6.05
C ASP A 227 -10.38 -8.92 -5.43
N LEU A 228 -9.16 -9.40 -5.61
CA LEU A 228 -8.69 -10.65 -5.01
C LEU A 228 -8.40 -10.45 -3.52
N ASP A 229 -8.99 -11.30 -2.67
CA ASP A 229 -8.79 -11.25 -1.22
C ASP A 229 -7.35 -11.53 -0.78
N ASP A 230 -6.60 -12.28 -1.58
CA ASP A 230 -5.21 -12.63 -1.30
C ASP A 230 -4.24 -11.49 -1.64
N VAL A 231 -4.62 -10.55 -2.53
CA VAL A 231 -3.81 -9.40 -2.91
C VAL A 231 -3.88 -8.32 -1.83
N GLN A 232 -2.74 -7.91 -1.34
CA GLN A 232 -2.61 -6.83 -0.36
C GLN A 232 -2.42 -5.49 -1.05
N GLU A 233 -1.37 -5.37 -1.87
CA GLU A 233 -1.01 -4.14 -2.58
C GLU A 233 -0.64 -4.47 -4.03
N VAL A 234 -0.90 -3.51 -4.92
CA VAL A 234 -0.50 -3.55 -6.33
C VAL A 234 0.29 -2.29 -6.63
N TYR A 235 1.56 -2.45 -7.03
CA TYR A 235 2.41 -1.34 -7.44
C TYR A 235 2.61 -1.37 -8.95
N HIS A 236 2.69 -0.20 -9.56
CA HIS A 236 2.87 -0.07 -11.01
C HIS A 236 3.59 1.22 -11.37
N ASN A 237 4.08 1.29 -12.60
CA ASN A 237 4.78 2.45 -13.12
C ASN A 237 3.97 3.28 -14.13
N VAL A 238 2.67 3.12 -14.19
CA VAL A 238 1.79 3.95 -15.03
C VAL A 238 1.46 5.25 -14.30
N ASN A 239 1.71 6.40 -14.96
CA ASN A 239 1.56 7.72 -14.36
C ASN A 239 0.14 8.29 -14.52
N ASN A 240 -0.47 8.09 -15.67
CA ASN A 240 -1.77 8.68 -16.04
C ASN A 240 -2.98 7.79 -15.73
N VAL A 241 -2.88 6.94 -14.72
CA VAL A 241 -4.05 6.20 -14.22
C VAL A 241 -5.01 7.22 -13.63
N GLU A 242 -6.10 7.50 -14.35
CA GLU A 242 -7.21 8.27 -13.82
C GLU A 242 -8.04 7.38 -12.90
N GLU A 243 -8.31 7.89 -11.78
CA GLU A 243 -9.05 7.20 -10.74
C GLU A 243 -10.38 7.88 -10.47
#